data_292e073b1c6d28ca763816b2d4c21ee8
#
_entry.id   292e073b1c6d28ca763816b2d4c21ee8
#
_cell.length_a   1.000
_cell.length_b   1.000
_cell.length_c   1.000
_cell.angle_alpha   90.00
_cell.angle_beta   90.00
_cell.angle_gamma   90.00
#
_symmetry.space_group_name_H-M   'P 1'
#
loop_
_entity.id
_entity.type
_entity.pdbx_description
1 polymer ?
#
loop_
_entity_poly.entity_id
_entity_poly.type
_entity_poly.pdbx_seq_one_letter_code
_entity_poly.pdbx_strand_id
1 'polypeptide(L)'
;MENPKTATERTGAGGRERSIILLLNGSERVIRIITFLNLCFMFILNHFTLLIGDDYTYCFSFASGRDRITSPIQILPSMAAHYGNMNGRLIVHGISQLMLMLPPGLFDVLNAGVFCLLCVIIYDYIWKLNHETHNALLYLAVVAALWRFVPSFGQVFLWLDGSCNYLWSIVLLLIYIKPLFIDQNPLSKRHLFTEQNSVFRRQLLMGLYICAGFIMGELIESASFAVMVFFLIWPLYMFVIRKKKEKLWMILPAFTMLPAYLFMIFSPATVSGKIDEHINLRTGFLKACDKYLFSFRLLIIAGALMIVFLAVFQIASVRMTEALIWGCLSFGMNCMYSVASYYPGRSMLGSAVFLIIATGLLMAGIFDNGFILLNKKRLYLNRKAAVDNMKPDNRMTAANDLEGCFTKQNKQNRQVRRFDYYSSLISLLAAVYVCAFVVYQASILAVIGTKDIYHSWEQMRSNETYICREVSKGNLDVTIDTIQTSTYYSAAKGIMYVDTSSAEAWPNQDMAKYYGAAHIIGNDVSPSQ
;
A
#
# COMPACT_ATOMS: atom_id res chain seq x y z
N MET A 1 -20.38 52.84 31.42
CA MET A 1 -18.98 52.41 31.27
C MET A 1 -18.96 50.90 31.22
N GLU A 2 -19.03 50.32 30.01
CA GLU A 2 -18.96 48.87 29.81
C GLU A 2 -17.53 48.41 29.69
N ASN A 3 -17.23 47.32 30.29
CA ASN A 3 -15.88 46.78 30.54
C ASN A 3 -15.35 46.09 29.24
N PRO A 4 -14.24 46.53 28.63
CA PRO A 4 -13.79 46.03 27.32
C PRO A 4 -13.14 44.63 27.36
N LYS A 5 -13.13 43.92 28.49
CA LYS A 5 -12.46 42.61 28.60
C LYS A 5 -13.26 41.40 28.14
N THR A 6 -14.55 41.53 27.82
CA THR A 6 -15.40 40.40 27.41
C THR A 6 -15.48 40.15 25.89
N ALA A 7 -14.99 41.08 25.07
CA ALA A 7 -15.03 40.95 23.60
C ALA A 7 -13.85 40.15 23.01
N THR A 8 -12.69 40.17 23.66
CA THR A 8 -11.44 39.55 23.18
C THR A 8 -11.36 38.05 23.44
N GLU A 9 -12.03 37.51 24.46
CA GLU A 9 -12.06 36.07 24.71
C GLU A 9 -12.99 35.27 23.77
N ARG A 10 -14.04 35.90 23.23
CA ARG A 10 -14.96 35.23 22.30
C ARG A 10 -14.40 35.04 20.88
N THR A 11 -13.45 35.84 20.47
CA THR A 11 -12.81 35.73 19.13
C THR A 11 -11.70 34.68 19.09
N GLY A 12 -11.04 34.41 20.22
CA GLY A 12 -9.93 33.44 20.29
C GLY A 12 -10.36 31.98 20.22
N ALA A 13 -11.51 31.60 20.81
CA ALA A 13 -12.00 30.23 20.80
C ALA A 13 -12.54 29.82 19.40
N GLY A 14 -13.25 30.70 18.72
CA GLY A 14 -13.75 30.43 17.37
C GLY A 14 -12.65 30.34 16.29
N GLY A 15 -11.56 31.04 16.48
CA GLY A 15 -10.39 31.00 15.58
C GLY A 15 -9.59 29.69 15.73
N ARG A 16 -9.36 29.22 16.95
CA ARG A 16 -8.67 27.94 17.21
C ARG A 16 -9.47 26.73 16.73
N GLU A 17 -10.79 26.71 16.96
CA GLU A 17 -11.66 25.64 16.46
C GLU A 17 -11.69 25.59 14.92
N ARG A 18 -11.70 26.74 14.22
CA ARG A 18 -11.60 26.80 12.75
C ARG A 18 -10.26 26.26 12.25
N SER A 19 -9.17 26.53 12.94
CA SER A 19 -7.84 26.03 12.58
C SER A 19 -7.73 24.51 12.74
N ILE A 20 -8.31 23.92 13.79
CA ILE A 20 -8.33 22.45 13.99
C ILE A 20 -9.20 21.76 12.93
N ILE A 21 -10.36 22.33 12.60
CA ILE A 21 -11.25 21.79 11.56
C ILE A 21 -10.57 21.85 10.17
N LEU A 22 -9.84 22.91 9.87
CA LEU A 22 -9.06 23.05 8.63
C LEU A 22 -7.89 22.07 8.57
N LEU A 23 -7.24 21.75 9.70
CA LEU A 23 -6.19 20.74 9.79
C LEU A 23 -6.73 19.32 9.59
N LEU A 24 -7.89 19.00 10.16
CA LEU A 24 -8.51 17.67 10.08
C LEU A 24 -9.22 17.41 8.74
N ASN A 25 -9.83 18.44 8.14
CA ASN A 25 -10.34 18.41 6.77
C ASN A 25 -9.28 18.90 5.77
N GLY A 26 -8.02 18.49 5.92
CA GLY A 26 -6.90 18.92 5.12
C GLY A 26 -7.30 19.20 3.67
N SER A 27 -6.97 20.40 3.18
CA SER A 27 -7.28 20.74 1.80
C SER A 27 -6.62 19.74 0.86
N GLU A 28 -7.20 19.49 -0.28
CA GLU A 28 -6.57 18.68 -1.35
C GLU A 28 -5.13 19.14 -1.64
N ARG A 29 -4.86 20.46 -1.46
CA ARG A 29 -3.51 21.03 -1.60
C ARG A 29 -2.52 20.44 -0.59
N VAL A 30 -2.93 20.22 0.66
CA VAL A 30 -2.05 19.64 1.70
C VAL A 30 -1.69 18.21 1.33
N ILE A 31 -2.65 17.39 0.87
CA ILE A 31 -2.38 16.03 0.41
C ILE A 31 -1.44 16.04 -0.78
N ARG A 32 -1.62 16.94 -1.76
CA ARG A 32 -0.72 17.07 -2.91
C ARG A 32 0.71 17.44 -2.48
N ILE A 33 0.87 18.33 -1.50
CA ILE A 33 2.18 18.69 -0.94
C ILE A 33 2.82 17.48 -0.26
N ILE A 34 2.08 16.76 0.60
CA ILE A 34 2.58 15.54 1.26
C ILE A 34 3.01 14.51 0.21
N THR A 35 2.19 14.29 -0.83
CA THR A 35 2.50 13.35 -1.92
C THR A 35 3.76 13.76 -2.67
N PHE A 36 3.92 15.05 -2.97
CA PHE A 36 5.12 15.57 -3.66
C PHE A 36 6.38 15.41 -2.80
N LEU A 37 6.31 15.75 -1.51
CA LEU A 37 7.44 15.56 -0.59
C LEU A 37 7.81 14.08 -0.44
N ASN A 38 6.80 13.21 -0.37
CA ASN A 38 7.01 11.77 -0.34
C ASN A 38 7.62 11.24 -1.64
N LEU A 39 7.21 11.76 -2.80
CA LEU A 39 7.80 11.45 -4.11
C LEU A 39 9.29 11.80 -4.13
N CYS A 40 9.65 13.02 -3.73
CA CYS A 40 11.04 13.46 -3.66
C CYS A 40 11.86 12.59 -2.70
N PHE A 41 11.30 12.26 -1.55
CA PHE A 41 11.96 11.43 -0.55
C PHE A 41 12.19 10.01 -1.07
N MET A 42 11.18 9.37 -1.63
CA MET A 42 11.31 8.02 -2.21
C MET A 42 12.25 8.00 -3.42
N PHE A 43 12.27 9.07 -4.24
CA PHE A 43 13.24 9.20 -5.34
C PHE A 43 14.68 9.19 -4.80
N ILE A 44 14.97 9.95 -3.75
CA ILE A 44 16.30 9.98 -3.11
C ILE A 44 16.70 8.59 -2.59
N LEU A 45 15.75 7.87 -1.95
CA LEU A 45 16.04 6.53 -1.42
C LEU A 45 16.26 5.49 -2.54
N ASN A 46 15.50 5.57 -3.65
CA ASN A 46 15.73 4.74 -4.82
C ASN A 46 17.13 5.01 -5.41
N HIS A 47 17.51 6.29 -5.53
CA HIS A 47 18.82 6.67 -6.03
C HIS A 47 19.99 6.13 -5.16
N PHE A 48 19.77 5.99 -3.85
CA PHE A 48 20.71 5.36 -2.93
C PHE A 48 20.59 3.82 -2.87
N THR A 49 19.87 3.19 -3.80
CA THR A 49 19.75 1.74 -3.88
C THR A 49 20.31 1.27 -5.23
N LEU A 50 21.50 0.70 -5.20
CA LEU A 50 22.17 0.15 -6.40
C LEU A 50 21.65 -1.26 -6.70
N LEU A 51 22.05 -1.81 -7.87
CA LEU A 51 21.71 -3.18 -8.26
C LEU A 51 22.28 -4.19 -7.26
N ILE A 52 21.49 -5.21 -6.95
CA ILE A 52 21.86 -6.23 -5.97
C ILE A 52 21.22 -7.59 -6.29
N GLY A 53 21.96 -8.66 -6.08
CA GLY A 53 21.45 -10.03 -6.19
C GLY A 53 20.87 -10.33 -7.57
N ASP A 54 19.57 -10.62 -7.61
CA ASP A 54 18.86 -11.00 -8.85
C ASP A 54 18.88 -9.91 -9.92
N ASP A 55 19.08 -8.62 -9.58
CA ASP A 55 19.14 -7.56 -10.59
C ASP A 55 20.22 -7.85 -11.65
N TYR A 56 21.39 -8.35 -11.22
CA TYR A 56 22.45 -8.73 -12.15
C TYR A 56 22.04 -9.90 -13.04
N THR A 57 21.34 -10.89 -12.49
CA THR A 57 20.84 -12.06 -13.23
C THR A 57 19.83 -11.64 -14.29
N TYR A 58 18.90 -10.76 -13.94
CA TYR A 58 17.85 -10.27 -14.85
C TYR A 58 18.35 -9.28 -15.90
N CYS A 59 19.58 -8.76 -15.79
CA CYS A 59 20.22 -8.02 -16.88
C CYS A 59 20.47 -8.88 -18.13
N PHE A 60 20.46 -10.20 -18.00
CA PHE A 60 20.79 -11.16 -19.05
C PHE A 60 19.58 -12.01 -19.45
N SER A 61 19.58 -12.46 -20.71
CA SER A 61 18.56 -13.37 -21.23
C SER A 61 18.67 -14.74 -20.56
N PHE A 62 17.55 -15.35 -20.24
CA PHE A 62 17.46 -16.76 -19.81
C PHE A 62 17.50 -17.75 -20.98
N ALA A 63 17.37 -17.26 -22.22
CA ALA A 63 17.55 -18.06 -23.42
C ALA A 63 19.03 -18.48 -23.62
N SER A 64 19.27 -19.38 -24.55
CA SER A 64 20.63 -19.83 -24.90
C SER A 64 21.56 -18.64 -25.20
N GLY A 65 22.79 -18.69 -24.69
CA GLY A 65 23.79 -17.63 -24.81
C GLY A 65 23.83 -16.64 -23.66
N ARG A 66 22.75 -16.46 -22.91
CA ARG A 66 22.66 -15.52 -21.78
C ARG A 66 23.21 -14.12 -22.10
N ASP A 67 22.89 -13.59 -23.31
CA ASP A 67 23.33 -12.26 -23.72
C ASP A 67 22.64 -11.16 -22.90
N ARG A 68 23.32 -10.01 -22.77
CA ARG A 68 22.73 -8.83 -22.12
C ARG A 68 21.50 -8.36 -22.91
N ILE A 69 20.41 -8.13 -22.21
CA ILE A 69 19.18 -7.63 -22.81
C ILE A 69 19.34 -6.15 -23.14
N THR A 70 19.22 -5.80 -24.42
CA THR A 70 19.35 -4.43 -24.94
C THR A 70 18.14 -3.97 -25.74
N SER A 71 17.16 -4.88 -25.99
CA SER A 71 15.94 -4.59 -26.72
C SER A 71 14.73 -5.28 -26.09
N PRO A 72 13.55 -4.61 -26.00
CA PRO A 72 12.33 -5.20 -25.42
C PRO A 72 11.90 -6.51 -26.09
N ILE A 73 12.22 -6.70 -27.38
CA ILE A 73 11.85 -7.93 -28.10
C ILE A 73 12.60 -9.17 -27.57
N GLN A 74 13.79 -8.98 -26.99
CA GLN A 74 14.58 -10.05 -26.38
C GLN A 74 13.96 -10.55 -25.05
N ILE A 75 13.08 -9.76 -24.43
CA ILE A 75 12.40 -10.15 -23.19
C ILE A 75 11.48 -11.35 -23.44
N LEU A 76 10.81 -11.43 -24.59
CA LEU A 76 9.86 -12.52 -24.88
C LEU A 76 10.52 -13.90 -24.86
N PRO A 77 11.59 -14.18 -25.66
CA PRO A 77 12.29 -15.47 -25.58
C PRO A 77 12.98 -15.69 -24.22
N SER A 78 13.45 -14.63 -23.59
CA SER A 78 14.02 -14.71 -22.24
C SER A 78 12.99 -15.21 -21.22
N MET A 79 11.79 -14.64 -21.21
CA MET A 79 10.72 -15.06 -20.31
C MET A 79 10.18 -16.46 -20.63
N ALA A 80 10.13 -16.85 -21.90
CA ALA A 80 9.78 -18.23 -22.28
C ALA A 80 10.76 -19.26 -21.67
N ALA A 81 12.07 -18.97 -21.72
CA ALA A 81 13.08 -19.81 -21.10
C ALA A 81 13.03 -19.74 -19.55
N HIS A 82 12.77 -18.55 -18.99
CA HIS A 82 12.59 -18.35 -17.55
C HIS A 82 11.46 -19.21 -16.98
N TYR A 83 10.33 -19.33 -17.70
CA TYR A 83 9.20 -20.15 -17.31
C TYR A 83 9.57 -21.64 -17.11
N GLY A 84 10.44 -22.14 -17.95
CA GLY A 84 10.94 -23.51 -17.86
C GLY A 84 12.00 -23.74 -16.77
N ASN A 85 12.82 -22.72 -16.48
CA ASN A 85 14.07 -22.89 -15.72
C ASN A 85 14.06 -22.24 -14.33
N MET A 86 13.21 -21.20 -14.10
CA MET A 86 13.25 -20.42 -12.86
C MET A 86 11.93 -20.43 -12.10
N ASN A 87 10.90 -19.79 -12.63
CA ASN A 87 9.53 -19.76 -12.05
C ASN A 87 8.51 -19.25 -13.06
N GLY A 88 7.21 -19.30 -12.68
CA GLY A 88 6.11 -18.95 -13.56
C GLY A 88 5.75 -17.46 -13.65
N ARG A 89 6.42 -16.55 -12.96
CA ARG A 89 6.08 -15.12 -12.92
C ARG A 89 6.62 -14.35 -14.13
N LEU A 90 6.03 -14.53 -15.30
CA LEU A 90 6.56 -13.95 -16.54
C LEU A 90 6.39 -12.43 -16.63
N ILE A 91 5.22 -11.92 -16.20
CA ILE A 91 4.89 -10.49 -16.34
C ILE A 91 5.81 -9.63 -15.46
N VAL A 92 5.94 -9.96 -14.18
CA VAL A 92 6.70 -9.14 -13.24
C VAL A 92 8.20 -9.17 -13.54
N HIS A 93 8.76 -10.33 -13.89
CA HIS A 93 10.17 -10.43 -14.27
C HIS A 93 10.43 -9.85 -15.66
N GLY A 94 9.45 -9.90 -16.59
CA GLY A 94 9.52 -9.16 -17.84
C GLY A 94 9.57 -7.64 -17.62
N ILE A 95 8.81 -7.14 -16.63
CA ILE A 95 8.89 -5.73 -16.21
C ILE A 95 10.25 -5.44 -15.58
N SER A 96 10.81 -6.32 -14.73
CA SER A 96 12.16 -6.16 -14.17
C SER A 96 13.22 -6.05 -15.26
N GLN A 97 13.20 -6.95 -16.26
CA GLN A 97 14.11 -6.88 -17.40
C GLN A 97 13.95 -5.59 -18.22
N LEU A 98 12.70 -5.12 -18.40
CA LEU A 98 12.46 -3.85 -19.09
C LEU A 98 13.04 -2.67 -18.30
N MET A 99 12.87 -2.64 -16.99
CA MET A 99 13.39 -1.56 -16.14
C MET A 99 14.93 -1.56 -16.10
N LEU A 100 15.56 -2.74 -16.08
CA LEU A 100 17.03 -2.88 -16.10
C LEU A 100 17.67 -2.44 -17.43
N MET A 101 16.89 -2.34 -18.51
CA MET A 101 17.36 -1.77 -19.79
C MET A 101 17.37 -0.24 -19.78
N LEU A 102 16.55 0.40 -18.91
CA LEU A 102 16.41 1.84 -18.86
C LEU A 102 17.55 2.48 -18.05
N PRO A 103 17.82 3.79 -18.28
CA PRO A 103 18.73 4.52 -17.40
C PRO A 103 18.28 4.42 -15.93
N PRO A 104 19.18 4.17 -14.97
CA PRO A 104 18.83 3.95 -13.56
C PRO A 104 17.93 5.04 -12.97
N GLY A 105 18.22 6.33 -13.23
CA GLY A 105 17.41 7.44 -12.73
C GLY A 105 15.97 7.47 -13.23
N LEU A 106 15.66 6.80 -14.35
CA LEU A 106 14.29 6.69 -14.83
C LEU A 106 13.49 5.69 -13.98
N PHE A 107 14.11 4.56 -13.63
CA PHE A 107 13.52 3.61 -12.67
C PHE A 107 13.26 4.28 -11.33
N ASP A 108 14.22 5.07 -10.80
CA ASP A 108 14.09 5.77 -9.52
C ASP A 108 12.83 6.66 -9.48
N VAL A 109 12.58 7.44 -10.55
CA VAL A 109 11.39 8.30 -10.66
C VAL A 109 10.11 7.47 -10.77
N LEU A 110 10.10 6.46 -11.64
CA LEU A 110 8.92 5.63 -11.86
C LEU A 110 8.55 4.87 -10.58
N ASN A 111 9.52 4.27 -9.91
CA ASN A 111 9.29 3.48 -8.70
C ASN A 111 8.82 4.35 -7.52
N ALA A 112 9.41 5.53 -7.35
CA ALA A 112 8.93 6.53 -6.39
C ALA A 112 7.47 6.96 -6.69
N GLY A 113 7.13 7.13 -7.97
CA GLY A 113 5.78 7.41 -8.43
C GLY A 113 4.79 6.28 -8.10
N VAL A 114 5.18 5.02 -8.31
CA VAL A 114 4.36 3.84 -7.99
C VAL A 114 4.13 3.71 -6.49
N PHE A 115 5.15 4.01 -5.65
CA PHE A 115 4.96 4.07 -4.19
C PHE A 115 3.95 5.15 -3.78
N CYS A 116 4.05 6.36 -4.34
CA CYS A 116 3.07 7.42 -4.08
C CYS A 116 1.67 7.04 -4.56
N LEU A 117 1.57 6.36 -5.70
CA LEU A 117 0.30 5.85 -6.22
C LEU A 117 -0.30 4.80 -5.26
N LEU A 118 0.51 3.91 -4.67
CA LEU A 118 0.06 2.99 -3.62
C LEU A 118 -0.55 3.75 -2.44
N CYS A 119 0.12 4.79 -1.93
CA CYS A 119 -0.39 5.61 -0.83
C CYS A 119 -1.75 6.24 -1.16
N VAL A 120 -1.88 6.81 -2.37
CA VAL A 120 -3.14 7.42 -2.84
C VAL A 120 -4.25 6.38 -2.97
N ILE A 121 -3.96 5.22 -3.53
CA ILE A 121 -4.95 4.14 -3.72
C ILE A 121 -5.43 3.60 -2.38
N ILE A 122 -4.54 3.34 -1.42
CA ILE A 122 -4.93 2.92 -0.06
C ILE A 122 -5.83 3.98 0.59
N TYR A 123 -5.45 5.25 0.51
CA TYR A 123 -6.26 6.36 1.03
C TYR A 123 -7.63 6.46 0.34
N ASP A 124 -7.70 6.22 -0.98
CA ASP A 124 -8.96 6.19 -1.70
C ASP A 124 -9.90 5.11 -1.14
N TYR A 125 -9.42 3.89 -0.92
CA TYR A 125 -10.22 2.81 -0.31
C TYR A 125 -10.69 3.16 1.09
N ILE A 126 -9.83 3.75 1.90
CA ILE A 126 -10.14 4.07 3.29
C ILE A 126 -11.09 5.27 3.39
N TRP A 127 -10.92 6.29 2.57
CA TRP A 127 -11.61 7.58 2.74
C TRP A 127 -12.36 8.09 1.52
N LYS A 128 -11.69 8.29 0.39
CA LYS A 128 -12.23 9.03 -0.77
C LYS A 128 -13.41 8.35 -1.45
N LEU A 129 -13.48 7.03 -1.46
CA LEU A 129 -14.61 6.32 -2.03
C LEU A 129 -15.94 6.60 -1.30
N ASN A 130 -15.87 7.05 -0.04
CA ASN A 130 -17.06 7.31 0.79
C ASN A 130 -17.22 8.78 1.21
N HIS A 131 -16.27 9.67 0.88
CA HIS A 131 -16.29 11.07 1.29
C HIS A 131 -15.91 12.02 0.16
N GLU A 132 -16.61 13.14 0.07
CA GLU A 132 -16.22 14.27 -0.80
C GLU A 132 -15.06 15.08 -0.20
N THR A 133 -14.97 15.12 1.13
CA THR A 133 -13.93 15.85 1.85
C THR A 133 -12.59 15.12 1.86
N HIS A 134 -11.54 15.86 2.17
CA HIS A 134 -10.19 15.32 2.34
C HIS A 134 -9.78 15.30 3.82
N ASN A 135 -9.04 14.25 4.22
CA ASN A 135 -8.46 14.10 5.56
C ASN A 135 -6.93 13.90 5.42
N ALA A 136 -6.18 15.02 5.51
CA ALA A 136 -4.73 15.01 5.33
C ALA A 136 -4.01 14.24 6.43
N LEU A 137 -4.52 14.25 7.67
CA LEU A 137 -3.94 13.50 8.78
C LEU A 137 -4.04 11.98 8.54
N LEU A 138 -5.20 11.53 8.06
CA LEU A 138 -5.40 10.12 7.72
C LEU A 138 -4.52 9.70 6.52
N TYR A 139 -4.36 10.58 5.52
CA TYR A 139 -3.44 10.32 4.40
C TYR A 139 -1.99 10.19 4.88
N LEU A 140 -1.53 11.11 5.73
CA LEU A 140 -0.20 11.04 6.32
C LEU A 140 -0.01 9.78 7.18
N ALA A 141 -1.05 9.37 7.91
CA ALA A 141 -1.03 8.11 8.68
C ALA A 141 -0.96 6.87 7.76
N VAL A 142 -1.55 6.90 6.56
CA VAL A 142 -1.39 5.82 5.55
C VAL A 142 0.05 5.73 5.08
N VAL A 143 0.69 6.86 4.72
CA VAL A 143 2.11 6.89 4.35
C VAL A 143 2.96 6.33 5.49
N ALA A 144 2.73 6.80 6.71
CA ALA A 144 3.44 6.36 7.91
C ALA A 144 3.21 4.87 8.23
N ALA A 145 2.01 4.33 7.98
CA ALA A 145 1.70 2.93 8.20
C ALA A 145 2.51 2.01 7.27
N LEU A 146 2.73 2.39 6.02
CA LEU A 146 3.60 1.66 5.10
C LEU A 146 5.05 1.61 5.63
N TRP A 147 5.58 2.74 6.12
CA TRP A 147 6.89 2.80 6.74
C TRP A 147 7.00 1.94 8.01
N ARG A 148 5.95 1.92 8.82
CA ARG A 148 5.97 1.27 10.12
C ARG A 148 5.70 -0.23 10.08
N PHE A 149 4.83 -0.68 9.17
CA PHE A 149 4.23 -2.01 9.25
C PHE A 149 4.57 -2.93 8.07
N VAL A 150 5.18 -2.42 6.98
CA VAL A 150 5.59 -3.29 5.88
C VAL A 150 6.92 -3.97 6.22
N PRO A 151 6.95 -5.30 6.28
CA PRO A 151 8.19 -6.04 6.48
C PRO A 151 9.12 -5.90 5.26
N SER A 152 10.43 -5.90 5.50
CA SER A 152 11.45 -5.83 4.44
C SER A 152 11.24 -4.65 3.49
N PHE A 153 11.04 -3.44 4.05
CA PHE A 153 10.74 -2.20 3.34
C PHE A 153 11.66 -1.98 2.12
N GLY A 154 12.98 -2.08 2.31
CA GLY A 154 13.95 -1.89 1.23
C GLY A 154 13.78 -2.90 0.10
N GLN A 155 13.49 -4.16 0.43
CA GLN A 155 13.33 -5.22 -0.57
C GLN A 155 12.05 -5.09 -1.40
N VAL A 156 10.99 -4.47 -0.87
CA VAL A 156 9.72 -4.35 -1.59
C VAL A 156 9.50 -2.99 -2.23
N PHE A 157 10.21 -1.94 -1.78
CA PHE A 157 9.99 -0.58 -2.25
C PHE A 157 11.19 0.07 -2.93
N LEU A 158 12.41 -0.47 -2.75
CA LEU A 158 13.62 0.14 -3.28
C LEU A 158 14.43 -0.79 -4.19
N TRP A 159 14.54 -2.09 -3.86
CA TRP A 159 15.21 -3.07 -4.71
C TRP A 159 14.46 -3.23 -6.03
N LEU A 160 15.15 -3.13 -7.18
CA LEU A 160 14.52 -3.06 -8.50
C LEU A 160 13.64 -4.29 -8.76
N ASP A 161 14.22 -5.50 -8.75
CA ASP A 161 13.44 -6.73 -9.00
C ASP A 161 12.35 -6.92 -7.95
N GLY A 162 12.65 -6.66 -6.67
CA GLY A 162 11.67 -6.74 -5.60
C GLY A 162 10.52 -5.75 -5.75
N SER A 163 10.78 -4.52 -6.17
CA SER A 163 9.73 -3.52 -6.41
C SER A 163 8.81 -3.93 -7.56
N CYS A 164 9.37 -4.40 -8.67
CA CYS A 164 8.59 -4.91 -9.81
C CYS A 164 7.73 -6.10 -9.40
N ASN A 165 8.28 -7.02 -8.63
CA ASN A 165 7.56 -8.21 -8.14
C ASN A 165 6.45 -7.85 -7.14
N TYR A 166 6.73 -7.01 -6.14
CA TYR A 166 5.83 -6.81 -5.01
C TYR A 166 5.05 -5.51 -5.08
N LEU A 167 5.74 -4.35 -5.17
CA LEU A 167 5.09 -3.03 -5.16
C LEU A 167 4.21 -2.83 -6.41
N TRP A 168 4.77 -3.06 -7.60
CA TRP A 168 4.04 -2.83 -8.86
C TRP A 168 2.86 -3.78 -8.97
N SER A 169 3.04 -5.05 -8.59
CA SER A 169 1.97 -6.04 -8.58
C SER A 169 0.80 -5.65 -7.69
N ILE A 170 1.06 -5.25 -6.43
CA ILE A 170 -0.03 -4.89 -5.52
C ILE A 170 -0.75 -3.63 -5.97
N VAL A 171 -0.05 -2.65 -6.56
CA VAL A 171 -0.66 -1.45 -7.14
C VAL A 171 -1.58 -1.80 -8.31
N LEU A 172 -1.13 -2.65 -9.24
CA LEU A 172 -1.94 -3.12 -10.37
C LEU A 172 -3.20 -3.85 -9.89
N LEU A 173 -3.05 -4.77 -8.93
CA LEU A 173 -4.18 -5.51 -8.34
C LEU A 173 -5.17 -4.58 -7.64
N LEU A 174 -4.70 -3.59 -6.87
CA LEU A 174 -5.58 -2.61 -6.22
C LEU A 174 -6.29 -1.71 -7.24
N ILE A 175 -5.63 -1.30 -8.33
CA ILE A 175 -6.29 -0.57 -9.42
C ILE A 175 -7.37 -1.45 -10.06
N TYR A 176 -7.06 -2.73 -10.27
CA TYR A 176 -7.97 -3.67 -10.93
C TYR A 176 -9.25 -3.93 -10.12
N ILE A 177 -9.18 -4.03 -8.81
CA ILE A 177 -10.38 -4.21 -7.96
C ILE A 177 -11.15 -2.90 -7.71
N LYS A 178 -10.57 -1.73 -8.00
CA LYS A 178 -11.19 -0.43 -7.68
C LYS A 178 -12.59 -0.23 -8.29
N PRO A 179 -12.91 -0.67 -9.52
CA PRO A 179 -14.25 -0.57 -10.10
C PRO A 179 -15.35 -1.24 -9.28
N LEU A 180 -15.03 -2.28 -8.49
CA LEU A 180 -15.99 -2.92 -7.58
C LEU A 180 -16.59 -1.93 -6.56
N PHE A 181 -15.84 -0.89 -6.19
CA PHE A 181 -16.22 0.09 -5.18
C PHE A 181 -16.76 1.40 -5.78
N ILE A 182 -16.25 1.84 -6.94
CA ILE A 182 -16.62 3.13 -7.56
C ILE A 182 -18.10 3.17 -7.92
N ASP A 183 -18.64 2.13 -8.49
CA ASP A 183 -20.03 2.04 -8.90
C ASP A 183 -21.03 2.05 -7.71
N GLN A 184 -20.55 1.98 -6.49
CA GLN A 184 -21.37 1.97 -5.28
C GLN A 184 -21.55 3.37 -4.68
N ASN A 185 -20.72 4.32 -5.09
CA ASN A 185 -20.78 5.68 -4.56
C ASN A 185 -21.70 6.54 -5.44
N PRO A 186 -22.91 6.93 -4.96
CA PRO A 186 -23.80 7.83 -5.68
C PRO A 186 -23.17 9.23 -5.89
N LEU A 187 -22.10 9.56 -5.15
CA LEU A 187 -21.35 10.81 -5.25
C LEU A 187 -20.29 10.77 -6.36
N SER A 188 -19.93 9.59 -6.86
CA SER A 188 -18.94 9.44 -7.92
C SER A 188 -19.57 9.72 -9.29
N LYS A 189 -19.26 10.87 -9.86
CA LYS A 189 -19.64 11.23 -11.25
C LYS A 189 -18.85 10.44 -12.32
N ARG A 190 -17.92 9.56 -11.92
CA ARG A 190 -17.04 8.78 -12.82
C ARG A 190 -17.43 7.31 -12.82
N HIS A 191 -18.53 6.99 -13.42
CA HIS A 191 -18.88 5.59 -13.66
C HIS A 191 -18.15 5.09 -14.92
N LEU A 192 -17.25 4.12 -14.78
CA LEU A 192 -16.56 3.48 -15.92
C LEU A 192 -17.56 2.77 -16.86
N PHE A 193 -18.65 2.27 -16.32
CA PHE A 193 -19.66 1.47 -17.02
C PHE A 193 -21.04 2.14 -17.05
N THR A 194 -21.10 3.49 -17.15
CA THR A 194 -22.37 4.23 -17.11
C THR A 194 -23.21 4.06 -18.36
N GLU A 195 -24.53 4.25 -18.17
CA GLU A 195 -25.54 4.36 -19.24
C GLU A 195 -25.28 5.52 -20.22
N GLN A 196 -24.48 6.52 -19.84
CA GLN A 196 -24.06 7.63 -20.70
C GLN A 196 -23.08 7.22 -21.80
N ASN A 197 -22.39 6.07 -21.66
CA ASN A 197 -21.57 5.51 -22.72
C ASN A 197 -22.43 4.75 -23.72
N SER A 198 -22.07 4.80 -25.02
CA SER A 198 -22.72 3.93 -26.00
C SER A 198 -22.64 2.45 -25.57
N VAL A 199 -23.65 1.66 -25.89
CA VAL A 199 -23.71 0.23 -25.52
C VAL A 199 -22.44 -0.50 -25.95
N PHE A 200 -21.96 -0.21 -27.17
CA PHE A 200 -20.73 -0.80 -27.71
C PHE A 200 -19.50 -0.46 -26.84
N ARG A 201 -19.31 0.81 -26.47
CA ARG A 201 -18.17 1.24 -25.62
C ARG A 201 -18.21 0.58 -24.25
N ARG A 202 -19.39 0.46 -23.66
CA ARG A 202 -19.56 -0.22 -22.37
C ARG A 202 -19.20 -1.70 -22.45
N GLN A 203 -19.68 -2.40 -23.45
CA GLN A 203 -19.38 -3.82 -23.68
C GLN A 203 -17.90 -4.05 -23.95
N LEU A 204 -17.28 -3.18 -24.78
CA LEU A 204 -15.84 -3.23 -25.05
C LEU A 204 -15.02 -3.03 -23.77
N LEU A 205 -15.33 -2.01 -22.96
CA LEU A 205 -14.63 -1.77 -21.69
C LEU A 205 -14.81 -2.93 -20.70
N MET A 206 -16.01 -3.51 -20.62
CA MET A 206 -16.25 -4.71 -19.81
C MET A 206 -15.44 -5.89 -20.31
N GLY A 207 -15.40 -6.14 -21.62
CA GLY A 207 -14.59 -7.19 -22.22
C GLY A 207 -13.10 -7.02 -21.93
N LEU A 208 -12.56 -5.82 -22.15
CA LEU A 208 -11.16 -5.50 -21.84
C LEU A 208 -10.84 -5.65 -20.34
N TYR A 209 -11.75 -5.23 -19.47
CA TYR A 209 -11.60 -5.39 -18.03
C TYR A 209 -11.56 -6.87 -17.61
N ILE A 210 -12.46 -7.69 -18.16
CA ILE A 210 -12.49 -9.14 -17.92
C ILE A 210 -11.20 -9.77 -18.43
N CYS A 211 -10.78 -9.44 -19.66
CA CYS A 211 -9.54 -9.97 -20.26
C CYS A 211 -8.28 -9.56 -19.49
N ALA A 212 -8.24 -8.34 -18.92
CA ALA A 212 -7.15 -7.90 -18.06
C ALA A 212 -6.96 -8.80 -16.83
N GLY A 213 -8.00 -9.55 -16.42
CA GLY A 213 -7.90 -10.56 -15.37
C GLY A 213 -6.82 -11.60 -15.64
N PHE A 214 -6.56 -11.94 -16.92
CA PHE A 214 -5.47 -12.86 -17.26
C PHE A 214 -4.10 -12.31 -16.82
N ILE A 215 -3.83 -11.02 -17.07
CA ILE A 215 -2.60 -10.35 -16.61
C ILE A 215 -2.53 -10.33 -15.07
N MET A 216 -3.65 -10.01 -14.41
CA MET A 216 -3.70 -9.91 -12.95
C MET A 216 -3.54 -11.27 -12.25
N GLY A 217 -3.93 -12.35 -12.91
CA GLY A 217 -3.77 -13.72 -12.40
C GLY A 217 -2.31 -14.17 -12.32
N GLU A 218 -1.44 -13.61 -13.16
CA GLU A 218 -0.04 -14.05 -13.35
C GLU A 218 0.99 -13.14 -12.64
N LEU A 219 0.57 -12.20 -11.79
CA LEU A 219 1.51 -11.24 -11.15
C LEU A 219 2.28 -11.89 -9.99
N ILE A 220 1.58 -12.28 -8.91
CA ILE A 220 2.19 -12.86 -7.71
C ILE A 220 1.20 -13.80 -7.01
N GLU A 221 1.64 -14.99 -6.61
CA GLU A 221 0.77 -16.10 -6.22
C GLU A 221 -0.23 -15.72 -5.12
N SER A 222 0.25 -15.21 -4.00
CA SER A 222 -0.61 -14.93 -2.83
C SER A 222 -1.58 -13.77 -3.06
N ALA A 223 -1.13 -12.68 -3.69
CA ALA A 223 -1.97 -11.51 -3.89
C ALA A 223 -2.95 -11.70 -5.05
N SER A 224 -2.53 -12.33 -6.17
CA SER A 224 -3.43 -12.67 -7.29
C SER A 224 -4.54 -13.60 -6.85
N PHE A 225 -4.22 -14.64 -6.05
CA PHE A 225 -5.22 -15.53 -5.46
C PHE A 225 -6.21 -14.78 -4.56
N ALA A 226 -5.72 -13.95 -3.65
CA ALA A 226 -6.58 -13.18 -2.75
C ALA A 226 -7.52 -12.24 -3.51
N VAL A 227 -7.02 -11.60 -4.58
CA VAL A 227 -7.84 -10.73 -5.44
C VAL A 227 -8.87 -11.55 -6.23
N MET A 228 -8.51 -12.74 -6.71
CA MET A 228 -9.47 -13.66 -7.34
C MET A 228 -10.58 -14.05 -6.37
N VAL A 229 -10.24 -14.40 -5.13
CA VAL A 229 -11.21 -14.68 -4.05
C VAL A 229 -12.05 -13.44 -3.74
N PHE A 230 -11.47 -12.24 -3.77
CA PHE A 230 -12.18 -10.99 -3.58
C PHE A 230 -13.27 -10.77 -4.65
N PHE A 231 -12.98 -11.07 -5.92
CA PHE A 231 -13.98 -11.03 -7.01
C PHE A 231 -15.11 -12.05 -6.84
N LEU A 232 -14.91 -13.10 -6.06
CA LEU A 232 -16.00 -14.03 -5.70
C LEU A 232 -16.80 -13.52 -4.50
N ILE A 233 -16.12 -13.14 -3.42
CA ILE A 233 -16.77 -12.77 -2.15
C ILE A 233 -17.52 -11.43 -2.26
N TRP A 234 -16.91 -10.40 -2.87
CA TRP A 234 -17.47 -9.05 -2.88
C TRP A 234 -18.79 -8.93 -3.64
N PRO A 235 -18.93 -9.44 -4.88
CA PRO A 235 -20.20 -9.42 -5.59
C PRO A 235 -21.28 -10.24 -4.88
N LEU A 236 -20.91 -11.36 -4.24
CA LEU A 236 -21.84 -12.17 -3.42
C LEU A 236 -22.29 -11.40 -2.18
N TYR A 237 -21.41 -10.72 -1.47
CA TYR A 237 -21.76 -9.82 -0.37
C TYR A 237 -22.73 -8.72 -0.83
N MET A 238 -22.44 -8.10 -1.97
CA MET A 238 -23.28 -7.07 -2.55
C MET A 238 -24.67 -7.63 -2.95
N PHE A 239 -24.71 -8.84 -3.50
CA PHE A 239 -25.96 -9.51 -3.88
C PHE A 239 -26.80 -9.94 -2.67
N VAL A 240 -26.18 -10.64 -1.71
CA VAL A 240 -26.91 -11.25 -0.56
C VAL A 240 -27.25 -10.21 0.49
N ILE A 241 -26.27 -9.40 0.91
CA ILE A 241 -26.43 -8.46 2.04
C ILE A 241 -26.95 -7.11 1.57
N ARG A 242 -26.40 -6.57 0.48
CA ARG A 242 -26.76 -5.23 -0.03
C ARG A 242 -27.90 -5.24 -1.05
N LYS A 243 -28.38 -6.44 -1.46
CA LYS A 243 -29.48 -6.68 -2.43
C LYS A 243 -29.24 -6.04 -3.81
N LYS A 244 -27.98 -5.89 -4.24
CA LYS A 244 -27.58 -5.29 -5.53
C LYS A 244 -27.28 -6.39 -6.57
N LYS A 245 -28.29 -6.78 -7.35
CA LYS A 245 -28.22 -7.86 -8.37
C LYS A 245 -27.35 -7.47 -9.58
N GLU A 246 -27.33 -6.19 -9.94
CA GLU A 246 -26.63 -5.64 -11.10
C GLU A 246 -25.10 -5.80 -11.04
N LYS A 247 -24.57 -6.18 -9.88
CA LYS A 247 -23.12 -6.38 -9.67
C LYS A 247 -22.64 -7.80 -9.88
N LEU A 248 -23.52 -8.74 -10.17
CA LEU A 248 -23.16 -10.16 -10.23
C LEU A 248 -22.15 -10.46 -11.35
N TRP A 249 -22.18 -9.73 -12.49
CA TRP A 249 -21.22 -9.89 -13.59
C TRP A 249 -19.76 -9.65 -13.16
N MET A 250 -19.54 -8.93 -12.06
CA MET A 250 -18.20 -8.67 -11.51
C MET A 250 -17.52 -9.92 -10.95
N ILE A 251 -18.16 -11.07 -10.96
CA ILE A 251 -17.52 -12.37 -10.70
C ILE A 251 -16.64 -12.82 -11.88
N LEU A 252 -16.98 -12.41 -13.12
CA LEU A 252 -16.30 -12.87 -14.33
C LEU A 252 -14.77 -12.67 -14.35
N PRO A 253 -14.21 -11.58 -13.83
CA PRO A 253 -12.76 -11.43 -13.70
C PRO A 253 -12.06 -12.57 -12.97
N ALA A 254 -12.68 -13.19 -11.96
CA ALA A 254 -12.09 -14.34 -11.27
C ALA A 254 -11.84 -15.53 -12.22
N PHE A 255 -12.74 -15.75 -13.18
CA PHE A 255 -12.62 -16.85 -14.13
C PHE A 255 -11.54 -16.62 -15.18
N THR A 256 -11.20 -15.38 -15.53
CA THR A 256 -10.08 -15.06 -16.43
C THR A 256 -8.74 -15.02 -15.68
N MET A 257 -8.74 -14.68 -14.39
CA MET A 257 -7.55 -14.77 -13.54
C MET A 257 -7.13 -16.22 -13.30
N LEU A 258 -8.09 -17.15 -13.14
CA LEU A 258 -7.82 -18.53 -12.77
C LEU A 258 -6.87 -19.26 -13.74
N PRO A 259 -7.09 -19.29 -15.07
CA PRO A 259 -6.18 -19.98 -15.98
C PRO A 259 -4.77 -19.39 -15.97
N ALA A 260 -4.62 -18.07 -15.88
CA ALA A 260 -3.30 -17.44 -15.77
C ALA A 260 -2.62 -17.78 -14.45
N TYR A 261 -3.37 -17.78 -13.35
CA TYR A 261 -2.88 -18.20 -12.05
C TYR A 261 -2.41 -19.66 -12.06
N LEU A 262 -3.20 -20.57 -12.65
CA LEU A 262 -2.82 -21.98 -12.79
C LEU A 262 -1.58 -22.13 -13.68
N PHE A 263 -1.51 -21.37 -14.79
CA PHE A 263 -0.34 -21.34 -15.64
C PHE A 263 0.91 -20.95 -14.85
N MET A 264 0.85 -19.91 -14.02
CA MET A 264 1.97 -19.46 -13.18
C MET A 264 2.41 -20.53 -12.16
N ILE A 265 1.48 -21.09 -11.36
CA ILE A 265 1.83 -22.00 -10.27
C ILE A 265 2.24 -23.40 -10.75
N PHE A 266 1.81 -23.81 -11.95
CA PHE A 266 2.17 -25.08 -12.58
C PHE A 266 3.29 -24.95 -13.62
N SER A 267 4.09 -23.87 -13.56
CA SER A 267 5.27 -23.77 -14.41
C SER A 267 6.22 -24.95 -14.17
N PRO A 268 6.89 -25.48 -15.20
CA PRO A 268 7.79 -26.64 -15.08
C PRO A 268 8.84 -26.45 -13.98
N ALA A 269 9.42 -25.26 -13.89
CA ALA A 269 10.41 -24.93 -12.85
C ALA A 269 9.81 -24.95 -11.44
N THR A 270 8.59 -24.43 -11.25
CA THR A 270 7.92 -24.42 -9.94
C THR A 270 7.52 -25.83 -9.49
N VAL A 271 7.09 -26.67 -10.43
CA VAL A 271 6.68 -28.06 -10.13
C VAL A 271 7.89 -28.92 -9.82
N SER A 272 8.96 -28.87 -10.62
CA SER A 272 10.18 -29.66 -10.40
C SER A 272 10.86 -29.30 -9.07
N GLY A 273 10.91 -28.02 -8.70
CA GLY A 273 11.50 -27.58 -7.41
C GLY A 273 10.73 -28.03 -6.16
N LYS A 274 9.45 -28.44 -6.30
CA LYS A 274 8.61 -28.90 -5.18
C LYS A 274 8.60 -30.42 -4.96
N ILE A 275 9.04 -31.20 -5.94
CA ILE A 275 8.97 -32.68 -5.89
C ILE A 275 9.85 -33.24 -4.77
N ASP A 276 10.94 -32.59 -4.44
CA ASP A 276 11.92 -33.04 -3.44
C ASP A 276 11.61 -32.57 -2.01
N GLU A 277 10.55 -31.79 -1.80
CA GLU A 277 10.23 -31.21 -0.50
C GLU A 277 9.02 -31.90 0.17
N HIS A 278 9.27 -32.62 1.25
CA HIS A 278 8.21 -33.11 2.14
C HIS A 278 7.62 -31.97 3.00
N ILE A 279 6.64 -31.27 2.46
CA ILE A 279 5.97 -30.17 3.17
C ILE A 279 4.90 -30.74 4.12
N ASN A 280 5.12 -30.59 5.42
CA ASN A 280 4.09 -30.85 6.40
C ASN A 280 3.16 -29.64 6.52
N LEU A 281 1.96 -29.74 5.92
CA LEU A 281 0.96 -28.66 5.87
C LEU A 281 0.62 -28.09 7.24
N ARG A 282 0.51 -28.92 8.29
CA ARG A 282 0.20 -28.44 9.64
C ARG A 282 1.33 -27.57 10.19
N THR A 283 2.57 -28.02 10.05
CA THR A 283 3.74 -27.26 10.51
C THR A 283 3.92 -25.99 9.69
N GLY A 284 3.72 -26.06 8.36
CA GLY A 284 3.77 -24.90 7.48
C GLY A 284 2.71 -23.86 7.85
N PHE A 285 1.47 -24.29 8.09
CA PHE A 285 0.38 -23.41 8.53
C PHE A 285 0.69 -22.71 9.86
N LEU A 286 1.17 -23.47 10.86
CA LEU A 286 1.53 -22.88 12.16
C LEU A 286 2.66 -21.86 12.03
N LYS A 287 3.71 -22.15 11.23
CA LYS A 287 4.79 -21.21 10.94
C LYS A 287 4.28 -19.94 10.24
N ALA A 288 3.37 -20.09 9.27
CA ALA A 288 2.77 -18.96 8.59
C ALA A 288 1.94 -18.09 9.55
N CYS A 289 1.12 -18.70 10.41
CA CYS A 289 0.34 -18.01 11.44
C CYS A 289 1.25 -17.27 12.43
N ASP A 290 2.28 -17.93 12.96
CA ASP A 290 3.23 -17.32 13.90
C ASP A 290 3.91 -16.12 13.30
N LYS A 291 4.44 -16.24 12.07
CA LYS A 291 5.06 -15.16 11.36
C LYS A 291 4.11 -14.00 11.10
N TYR A 292 2.85 -14.27 10.73
CA TYR A 292 1.83 -13.24 10.53
C TYR A 292 1.53 -12.49 11.82
N LEU A 293 1.26 -13.22 12.89
CA LEU A 293 0.98 -12.65 14.20
C LEU A 293 2.17 -11.84 14.72
N PHE A 294 3.40 -12.35 14.58
CA PHE A 294 4.59 -11.64 14.98
C PHE A 294 4.78 -10.34 14.19
N SER A 295 4.67 -10.40 12.84
CA SER A 295 4.90 -9.24 11.97
C SER A 295 3.84 -8.17 12.13
N PHE A 296 2.57 -8.54 12.31
CA PHE A 296 1.43 -7.61 12.31
C PHE A 296 0.77 -7.44 13.68
N ARG A 297 1.39 -7.94 14.77
CA ARG A 297 0.81 -7.90 16.13
C ARG A 297 0.22 -6.54 16.53
N LEU A 298 0.92 -5.44 16.23
CA LEU A 298 0.45 -4.10 16.58
C LEU A 298 -0.77 -3.67 15.76
N LEU A 299 -0.80 -3.97 14.46
CA LEU A 299 -1.97 -3.69 13.62
C LEU A 299 -3.18 -4.55 14.03
N ILE A 300 -2.96 -5.82 14.35
CA ILE A 300 -4.01 -6.74 14.80
C ILE A 300 -4.60 -6.26 16.13
N ILE A 301 -3.75 -5.94 17.10
CA ILE A 301 -4.19 -5.39 18.40
C ILE A 301 -4.93 -4.06 18.21
N ALA A 302 -4.38 -3.16 17.40
CA ALA A 302 -5.03 -1.88 17.12
C ALA A 302 -6.40 -2.09 16.44
N GLY A 303 -6.49 -2.99 15.46
CA GLY A 303 -7.75 -3.34 14.80
C GLY A 303 -8.78 -3.91 15.78
N ALA A 304 -8.38 -4.83 16.65
CA ALA A 304 -9.24 -5.40 17.68
C ALA A 304 -9.75 -4.32 18.66
N LEU A 305 -8.86 -3.43 19.12
CA LEU A 305 -9.23 -2.31 20.00
C LEU A 305 -10.19 -1.34 19.30
N MET A 306 -10.00 -1.05 18.00
CA MET A 306 -10.91 -0.22 17.22
C MET A 306 -12.29 -0.88 17.08
N ILE A 307 -12.37 -2.20 16.86
CA ILE A 307 -13.64 -2.94 16.80
C ILE A 307 -14.37 -2.83 18.14
N VAL A 308 -13.66 -3.07 19.26
CA VAL A 308 -14.24 -2.92 20.61
C VAL A 308 -14.71 -1.49 20.84
N PHE A 309 -13.91 -0.50 20.44
CA PHE A 309 -14.28 0.91 20.55
C PHE A 309 -15.57 1.22 19.78
N LEU A 310 -15.65 0.81 18.50
CA LEU A 310 -16.85 1.02 17.67
C LEU A 310 -18.09 0.33 18.26
N ALA A 311 -17.92 -0.86 18.84
CA ALA A 311 -19.00 -1.60 19.50
C ALA A 311 -19.47 -0.91 20.81
N VAL A 312 -18.55 -0.50 21.69
CA VAL A 312 -18.85 0.18 22.97
C VAL A 312 -19.60 1.49 22.73
N PHE A 313 -19.17 2.27 21.73
CA PHE A 313 -19.83 3.53 21.39
C PHE A 313 -21.01 3.37 20.43
N GLN A 314 -21.42 2.13 20.13
CA GLN A 314 -22.55 1.79 19.24
C GLN A 314 -22.48 2.50 17.89
N ILE A 315 -21.25 2.67 17.36
CA ILE A 315 -21.01 3.26 16.06
C ILE A 315 -21.30 2.21 15.01
N ALA A 316 -22.55 2.15 14.52
CA ALA A 316 -22.93 1.25 13.45
C ALA A 316 -22.16 1.63 12.17
N SER A 317 -21.19 0.82 11.77
CA SER A 317 -20.36 1.07 10.60
C SER A 317 -20.48 -0.07 9.59
N VAL A 318 -21.01 0.25 8.41
CA VAL A 318 -20.90 -0.61 7.21
C VAL A 318 -19.46 -0.95 6.92
N ARG A 319 -18.53 -0.06 7.26
CA ARG A 319 -17.08 -0.22 7.11
C ARG A 319 -16.50 -1.35 7.95
N MET A 320 -17.16 -1.73 9.06
CA MET A 320 -16.69 -2.86 9.87
C MET A 320 -16.74 -4.17 9.09
N THR A 321 -17.81 -4.41 8.32
CA THR A 321 -17.90 -5.61 7.46
C THR A 321 -16.86 -5.56 6.34
N GLU A 322 -16.65 -4.39 5.72
CA GLU A 322 -15.62 -4.20 4.70
C GLU A 322 -14.23 -4.44 5.29
N ALA A 323 -13.94 -3.87 6.46
CA ALA A 323 -12.68 -4.07 7.17
C ALA A 323 -12.42 -5.56 7.50
N LEU A 324 -13.46 -6.29 7.92
CA LEU A 324 -13.34 -7.73 8.16
C LEU A 324 -13.02 -8.51 6.89
N ILE A 325 -13.65 -8.19 5.74
CA ILE A 325 -13.33 -8.83 4.45
C ILE A 325 -11.86 -8.60 4.10
N TRP A 326 -11.37 -7.35 4.15
CA TRP A 326 -9.97 -7.03 3.88
C TRP A 326 -9.01 -7.72 4.86
N GLY A 327 -9.36 -7.78 6.14
CA GLY A 327 -8.58 -8.48 7.17
C GLY A 327 -8.50 -9.99 6.95
N CYS A 328 -9.62 -10.62 6.61
CA CYS A 328 -9.68 -12.06 6.29
C CYS A 328 -8.83 -12.37 5.04
N LEU A 329 -8.89 -11.54 4.01
CA LEU A 329 -8.07 -11.72 2.80
C LEU A 329 -6.58 -11.51 3.09
N SER A 330 -6.22 -10.54 3.94
CA SER A 330 -4.85 -10.36 4.43
C SER A 330 -4.31 -11.62 5.08
N PHE A 331 -5.08 -12.22 5.99
CA PHE A 331 -4.72 -13.48 6.64
C PHE A 331 -4.70 -14.66 5.66
N GLY A 332 -5.68 -14.73 4.75
CA GLY A 332 -5.76 -15.76 3.70
C GLY A 332 -4.53 -15.78 2.78
N MET A 333 -4.04 -14.60 2.36
CA MET A 333 -2.78 -14.49 1.62
C MET A 333 -1.60 -15.11 2.37
N ASN A 334 -1.54 -14.87 3.67
CA ASN A 334 -0.49 -15.42 4.50
C ASN A 334 -0.59 -16.95 4.61
N CYS A 335 -1.80 -17.50 4.73
CA CYS A 335 -2.02 -18.94 4.81
C CYS A 335 -1.53 -19.70 3.57
N MET A 336 -1.46 -19.06 2.40
CA MET A 336 -0.93 -19.70 1.19
C MET A 336 0.54 -20.08 1.31
N TYR A 337 1.30 -19.44 2.19
CA TYR A 337 2.70 -19.80 2.45
C TYR A 337 2.86 -21.07 3.31
N SER A 338 1.76 -21.72 3.72
CA SER A 338 1.79 -23.00 4.42
C SER A 338 2.42 -24.14 3.58
N VAL A 339 2.41 -23.98 2.26
CA VAL A 339 2.99 -24.93 1.29
C VAL A 339 4.35 -24.45 0.74
N ALA A 340 4.91 -23.37 1.28
CA ALA A 340 6.18 -22.83 0.82
C ALA A 340 7.32 -23.22 1.78
N SER A 341 8.42 -23.71 1.23
CA SER A 341 9.66 -23.97 1.98
C SER A 341 10.34 -22.69 2.43
N TYR A 342 10.26 -21.66 1.61
CA TYR A 342 10.85 -20.35 1.85
C TYR A 342 9.78 -19.25 1.90
N TYR A 343 9.73 -18.52 3.01
CA TYR A 343 8.77 -17.44 3.23
C TYR A 343 9.46 -16.18 3.76
N PRO A 344 10.06 -15.35 2.87
CA PRO A 344 10.74 -14.11 3.26
C PRO A 344 9.75 -13.00 3.66
N GLY A 345 10.25 -11.99 4.38
CA GLY A 345 9.44 -10.84 4.81
C GLY A 345 8.81 -10.05 3.65
N ARG A 346 9.52 -9.95 2.52
CA ARG A 346 9.05 -9.26 1.31
C ARG A 346 7.75 -9.84 0.73
N SER A 347 7.53 -11.14 0.87
CA SER A 347 6.30 -11.80 0.41
C SER A 347 5.03 -11.34 1.15
N MET A 348 5.18 -10.68 2.31
CA MET A 348 4.07 -10.23 3.15
C MET A 348 3.52 -8.85 2.76
N LEU A 349 4.04 -8.17 1.69
CA LEU A 349 3.57 -6.84 1.29
C LEU A 349 2.05 -6.80 1.05
N GLY A 350 1.51 -7.77 0.30
CA GLY A 350 0.07 -7.84 0.03
C GLY A 350 -0.75 -7.94 1.31
N SER A 351 -0.33 -8.84 2.23
CA SER A 351 -0.97 -8.98 3.54
C SER A 351 -0.90 -7.69 4.36
N ALA A 352 0.25 -7.01 4.39
CA ALA A 352 0.43 -5.73 5.07
C ALA A 352 -0.52 -4.65 4.53
N VAL A 353 -0.58 -4.49 3.21
CA VAL A 353 -1.42 -3.49 2.54
C VAL A 353 -2.90 -3.74 2.82
N PHE A 354 -3.36 -4.98 2.72
CA PHE A 354 -4.77 -5.32 2.99
C PHE A 354 -5.12 -5.10 4.47
N LEU A 355 -4.22 -5.41 5.39
CA LEU A 355 -4.43 -5.15 6.82
C LEU A 355 -4.41 -3.65 7.16
N ILE A 356 -3.58 -2.86 6.48
CA ILE A 356 -3.57 -1.39 6.58
C ILE A 356 -4.90 -0.82 6.06
N ILE A 357 -5.44 -1.33 4.96
CA ILE A 357 -6.77 -0.91 4.47
C ILE A 357 -7.84 -1.30 5.49
N ALA A 358 -7.83 -2.52 6.03
CA ALA A 358 -8.79 -2.98 7.03
C ALA A 358 -8.79 -2.08 8.28
N THR A 359 -7.63 -1.85 8.88
CA THR A 359 -7.51 -1.00 10.08
C THR A 359 -7.80 0.47 9.77
N GLY A 360 -7.43 0.94 8.57
CA GLY A 360 -7.76 2.27 8.09
C GLY A 360 -9.27 2.50 7.92
N LEU A 361 -10.03 1.51 7.45
CA LEU A 361 -11.49 1.57 7.37
C LEU A 361 -12.14 1.68 8.76
N LEU A 362 -11.63 0.95 9.77
CA LEU A 362 -12.08 1.10 11.15
C LEU A 362 -11.78 2.50 11.69
N MET A 363 -10.57 3.01 11.43
CA MET A 363 -10.16 4.36 11.80
C MET A 363 -11.04 5.43 11.14
N ALA A 364 -11.39 5.26 9.86
CA ALA A 364 -12.31 6.16 9.17
C ALA A 364 -13.69 6.17 9.82
N GLY A 365 -14.21 5.04 10.30
CA GLY A 365 -15.44 4.97 11.10
C GLY A 365 -15.36 5.76 12.41
N ILE A 366 -14.20 5.72 13.08
CA ILE A 366 -13.96 6.52 14.29
C ILE A 366 -13.93 8.03 13.97
N PHE A 367 -13.26 8.43 12.86
CA PHE A 367 -13.28 9.82 12.38
C PHE A 367 -14.69 10.29 12.05
N ASP A 368 -15.51 9.45 11.39
CA ASP A 368 -16.89 9.80 11.03
C ASP A 368 -17.70 10.16 12.27
N ASN A 369 -17.62 9.34 13.32
CA ASN A 369 -18.28 9.64 14.58
C ASN A 369 -17.76 10.95 15.20
N GLY A 370 -16.47 11.18 15.18
CA GLY A 370 -15.86 12.43 15.66
C GLY A 370 -16.34 13.67 14.90
N PHE A 371 -16.53 13.56 13.58
CA PHE A 371 -17.01 14.67 12.75
C PHE A 371 -18.52 14.96 12.87
N ILE A 372 -19.34 14.04 13.36
CA ILE A 372 -20.79 14.27 13.56
C ILE A 372 -21.04 15.53 14.39
N LEU A 373 -20.29 15.71 15.47
CA LEU A 373 -20.42 16.88 16.35
C LEU A 373 -20.06 18.18 15.63
N LEU A 374 -18.94 18.16 14.90
CA LEU A 374 -18.45 19.32 14.16
C LEU A 374 -19.41 19.71 13.03
N ASN A 375 -19.97 18.74 12.33
CA ASN A 375 -20.95 18.98 11.27
C ASN A 375 -22.29 19.49 11.82
N LYS A 376 -22.80 18.98 12.94
CA LYS A 376 -24.00 19.51 13.60
C LYS A 376 -23.82 20.97 14.00
N LYS A 377 -22.68 21.32 14.60
CA LYS A 377 -22.34 22.70 14.99
C LYS A 377 -22.22 23.63 13.77
N ARG A 378 -21.60 23.16 12.68
CA ARG A 378 -21.45 23.90 11.41
C ARG A 378 -22.82 24.18 10.75
N LEU A 379 -23.70 23.19 10.70
CA LEU A 379 -25.07 23.35 10.17
C LEU A 379 -25.85 24.38 10.97
N TYR A 380 -25.76 24.35 12.29
CA TYR A 380 -26.39 25.33 13.16
C TYR A 380 -25.85 26.74 12.92
N LEU A 381 -24.52 26.92 12.86
CA LEU A 381 -23.93 28.23 12.61
C LEU A 381 -24.27 28.79 11.23
N ASN A 382 -24.29 27.93 10.19
CA ASN A 382 -24.67 28.33 8.84
C ASN A 382 -26.16 28.72 8.77
N ARG A 383 -27.04 27.98 9.43
CA ARG A 383 -28.47 28.33 9.52
C ARG A 383 -28.65 29.62 10.30
N LYS A 384 -27.94 29.80 11.41
CA LYS A 384 -28.00 31.04 12.18
C LYS A 384 -27.51 32.24 11.36
N ALA A 385 -26.38 32.12 10.64
CA ALA A 385 -25.89 33.16 9.75
C ALA A 385 -26.87 33.47 8.60
N ALA A 386 -27.55 32.45 8.06
CA ALA A 386 -28.60 32.66 7.05
C ALA A 386 -29.78 33.42 7.61
N VAL A 387 -30.23 33.12 8.84
CA VAL A 387 -31.30 33.84 9.54
C VAL A 387 -30.89 35.27 9.88
N ASP A 388 -29.62 35.47 10.31
CA ASP A 388 -29.05 36.79 10.62
C ASP A 388 -28.99 37.72 9.40
N ASN A 389 -28.89 37.14 8.19
CA ASN A 389 -28.89 37.89 6.91
C ASN A 389 -30.27 38.07 6.29
N MET A 390 -31.38 37.58 6.90
CA MET A 390 -32.73 37.78 6.42
C MET A 390 -33.22 39.18 6.74
N LYS A 391 -34.19 39.67 5.91
CA LYS A 391 -34.90 40.94 6.19
C LYS A 391 -35.65 40.86 7.54
N PRO A 392 -35.79 41.98 8.27
CA PRO A 392 -36.38 42.01 9.64
C PRO A 392 -37.71 41.27 9.78
N ASP A 393 -38.59 41.39 8.78
CA ASP A 393 -39.95 40.81 8.81
C ASP A 393 -39.97 39.26 8.82
N ASN A 394 -38.95 38.60 8.24
CA ASN A 394 -38.85 37.14 8.19
C ASN A 394 -37.88 36.57 9.23
N ARG A 395 -37.09 37.43 9.87
CA ARG A 395 -36.02 37.04 10.78
C ARG A 395 -36.53 36.45 12.10
N MET A 396 -37.61 37.04 12.62
CA MET A 396 -38.19 36.66 13.93
C MET A 396 -38.83 35.28 13.88
N THR A 397 -39.56 34.97 12.80
CA THR A 397 -40.17 33.66 12.57
C THR A 397 -39.13 32.57 12.34
N ALA A 398 -38.14 32.84 11.49
CA ALA A 398 -37.04 31.92 11.19
C ALA A 398 -36.10 31.67 12.40
N ALA A 399 -35.90 32.68 13.26
CA ALA A 399 -35.15 32.55 14.50
C ALA A 399 -35.90 31.69 15.53
N ASN A 400 -37.23 31.90 15.67
CA ASN A 400 -38.09 31.11 16.56
C ASN A 400 -38.20 29.64 16.08
N ASP A 401 -38.25 29.39 14.77
CA ASP A 401 -38.24 28.04 14.20
C ASP A 401 -36.89 27.35 14.42
N LEU A 402 -35.78 28.09 14.32
CA LEU A 402 -34.43 27.57 14.60
C LEU A 402 -34.27 27.23 16.09
N GLU A 403 -34.70 28.09 17.00
CA GLU A 403 -34.72 27.83 18.44
C GLU A 403 -35.74 26.78 18.83
N GLY A 404 -36.92 26.77 18.21
CA GLY A 404 -37.99 25.78 18.41
C GLY A 404 -37.57 24.37 17.99
N CYS A 405 -36.93 24.22 16.84
CA CYS A 405 -36.31 22.96 16.42
C CYS A 405 -35.22 22.49 17.40
N PHE A 406 -34.43 23.41 17.94
CA PHE A 406 -33.35 23.09 18.89
C PHE A 406 -33.92 22.80 20.30
N THR A 407 -34.99 23.48 20.76
CA THR A 407 -35.56 23.30 22.09
C THR A 407 -36.54 22.14 22.19
N LYS A 408 -37.38 21.86 21.18
CA LYS A 408 -38.26 20.68 21.14
C LYS A 408 -37.47 19.38 21.10
N GLN A 409 -36.40 19.32 20.31
CA GLN A 409 -35.50 18.19 20.30
C GLN A 409 -34.65 18.10 21.59
N ASN A 410 -34.54 19.18 22.39
CA ASN A 410 -33.72 19.27 23.59
C ASN A 410 -34.37 18.71 24.86
N LYS A 411 -35.71 18.71 24.98
CA LYS A 411 -36.38 18.27 26.22
C LYS A 411 -36.47 16.74 26.36
N GLN A 412 -36.50 15.99 25.27
CA GLN A 412 -36.78 14.56 25.30
C GLN A 412 -35.54 13.67 25.44
N ASN A 413 -34.31 14.20 25.28
CA ASN A 413 -33.08 13.34 25.24
C ASN A 413 -31.79 13.99 25.76
N ARG A 414 -31.80 14.65 26.95
CA ARG A 414 -30.58 15.26 27.52
C ARG A 414 -29.44 14.23 27.83
N GLN A 415 -29.79 13.02 28.23
CA GLN A 415 -28.79 11.98 28.55
C GLN A 415 -28.18 11.37 27.29
N VAL A 416 -28.99 11.05 26.29
CA VAL A 416 -28.53 10.54 24.97
C VAL A 416 -27.61 11.55 24.29
N ARG A 417 -27.89 12.84 24.39
CA ARG A 417 -27.06 13.89 23.78
C ARG A 417 -25.74 14.13 24.47
N ARG A 418 -25.65 13.95 25.80
CA ARG A 418 -24.37 14.01 26.50
C ARG A 418 -23.49 12.83 26.07
N PHE A 419 -24.06 11.63 25.97
CA PHE A 419 -23.36 10.46 25.49
C PHE A 419 -22.83 10.64 24.07
N ASP A 420 -23.67 11.11 23.13
CA ASP A 420 -23.28 11.39 21.73
C ASP A 420 -22.16 12.44 21.66
N TYR A 421 -22.22 13.49 22.50
CA TYR A 421 -21.20 14.52 22.54
C TYR A 421 -19.86 13.97 22.99
N TYR A 422 -19.83 13.26 24.13
CA TYR A 422 -18.59 12.68 24.66
C TYR A 422 -18.06 11.58 23.75
N SER A 423 -18.90 10.75 23.17
CA SER A 423 -18.54 9.74 22.18
C SER A 423 -17.83 10.36 20.98
N SER A 424 -18.40 11.42 20.40
CA SER A 424 -17.80 12.10 19.25
C SER A 424 -16.47 12.79 19.60
N LEU A 425 -16.36 13.41 20.76
CA LEU A 425 -15.14 14.05 21.21
C LEU A 425 -14.04 13.03 21.46
N ILE A 426 -14.35 11.94 22.17
CA ILE A 426 -13.40 10.85 22.46
C ILE A 426 -12.95 10.20 21.16
N SER A 427 -13.87 9.95 20.22
CA SER A 427 -13.55 9.39 18.88
C SER A 427 -12.56 10.27 18.13
N LEU A 428 -12.80 11.59 18.11
CA LEU A 428 -11.90 12.53 17.42
C LEU A 428 -10.50 12.54 18.05
N LEU A 429 -10.44 12.64 19.39
CA LEU A 429 -9.17 12.65 20.12
C LEU A 429 -8.41 11.33 19.95
N ALA A 430 -9.11 10.18 20.02
CA ALA A 430 -8.51 8.88 19.82
C ALA A 430 -7.96 8.74 18.39
N ALA A 431 -8.73 9.14 17.37
CA ALA A 431 -8.30 9.07 15.98
C ALA A 431 -7.06 9.95 15.71
N VAL A 432 -7.06 11.19 16.23
CA VAL A 432 -5.92 12.12 16.09
C VAL A 432 -4.69 11.55 16.80
N TYR A 433 -4.85 11.04 18.02
CA TYR A 433 -3.76 10.46 18.80
C TYR A 433 -3.13 9.26 18.10
N VAL A 434 -3.94 8.30 17.64
CA VAL A 434 -3.43 7.10 16.96
C VAL A 434 -2.71 7.47 15.66
N CYS A 435 -3.30 8.35 14.83
CA CYS A 435 -2.63 8.81 13.61
C CYS A 435 -1.30 9.51 13.91
N ALA A 436 -1.28 10.44 14.87
CA ALA A 436 -0.06 11.14 15.27
C ALA A 436 1.01 10.19 15.82
N PHE A 437 0.61 9.18 16.61
CA PHE A 437 1.50 8.17 17.14
C PHE A 437 2.14 7.32 16.03
N VAL A 438 1.36 6.87 15.04
CA VAL A 438 1.89 6.12 13.89
C VAL A 438 2.87 6.97 13.08
N VAL A 439 2.54 8.25 12.84
CA VAL A 439 3.43 9.20 12.15
C VAL A 439 4.73 9.39 12.93
N TYR A 440 4.66 9.58 14.24
CA TYR A 440 5.84 9.73 15.10
C TYR A 440 6.75 8.49 15.02
N GLN A 441 6.18 7.29 15.16
CA GLN A 441 6.94 6.03 15.04
C GLN A 441 7.60 5.88 13.66
N ALA A 442 6.85 6.15 12.59
CA ALA A 442 7.37 6.08 11.23
C ALA A 442 8.48 7.10 10.97
N SER A 443 8.39 8.30 11.55
CA SER A 443 9.44 9.33 11.41
C SER A 443 10.77 8.89 12.01
N ILE A 444 10.75 8.25 13.19
CA ILE A 444 11.96 7.68 13.79
C ILE A 444 12.55 6.60 12.88
N LEU A 445 11.71 5.68 12.40
CA LEU A 445 12.13 4.59 11.53
C LEU A 445 12.65 5.08 10.18
N ALA A 446 12.05 6.16 9.64
CA ALA A 446 12.52 6.79 8.42
C ALA A 446 13.94 7.37 8.58
N VAL A 447 14.25 8.00 9.71
CA VAL A 447 15.61 8.50 10.00
C VAL A 447 16.61 7.34 10.11
N ILE A 448 16.26 6.28 10.87
CA ILE A 448 17.12 5.11 11.05
C ILE A 448 17.33 4.41 9.71
N GLY A 449 16.24 4.17 8.98
CA GLY A 449 16.28 3.49 7.68
C GLY A 449 17.07 4.27 6.63
N THR A 450 16.90 5.60 6.55
CA THR A 450 17.65 6.44 5.61
C THR A 450 19.15 6.38 5.86
N LYS A 451 19.58 6.39 7.15
CA LYS A 451 21.00 6.24 7.49
C LYS A 451 21.56 4.90 7.04
N ASP A 452 20.81 3.81 7.23
CA ASP A 452 21.23 2.46 6.86
C ASP A 452 21.26 2.28 5.33
N ILE A 453 20.27 2.85 4.60
CA ILE A 453 20.25 2.88 3.14
C ILE A 453 21.47 3.63 2.60
N TYR A 454 21.76 4.82 3.13
CA TYR A 454 22.89 5.62 2.71
C TYR A 454 24.22 4.92 3.01
N HIS A 455 24.36 4.31 4.18
CA HIS A 455 25.57 3.55 4.54
C HIS A 455 25.78 2.34 3.64
N SER A 456 24.74 1.57 3.33
CA SER A 456 24.85 0.45 2.37
C SER A 456 25.18 0.95 0.95
N TRP A 457 24.63 2.09 0.53
CA TRP A 457 24.96 2.72 -0.75
C TRP A 457 26.45 3.12 -0.83
N GLU A 458 27.01 3.74 0.21
CA GLU A 458 28.43 4.11 0.24
C GLU A 458 29.34 2.89 0.02
N GLN A 459 29.05 1.77 0.70
CA GLN A 459 29.80 0.53 0.57
C GLN A 459 29.66 -0.04 -0.86
N MET A 460 28.42 -0.15 -1.37
CA MET A 460 28.16 -0.67 -2.72
C MET A 460 28.82 0.21 -3.79
N ARG A 461 28.74 1.53 -3.65
CA ARG A 461 29.35 2.49 -4.58
C ARG A 461 30.87 2.43 -4.56
N SER A 462 31.48 2.21 -3.40
CA SER A 462 32.91 1.98 -3.26
C SER A 462 33.34 0.71 -4.01
N ASN A 463 32.61 -0.39 -3.81
CA ASN A 463 32.88 -1.66 -4.52
C ASN A 463 32.71 -1.52 -6.03
N GLU A 464 31.64 -0.88 -6.51
CA GLU A 464 31.42 -0.63 -7.93
C GLU A 464 32.57 0.17 -8.56
N THR A 465 33.00 1.24 -7.88
CA THR A 465 34.12 2.08 -8.33
C THR A 465 35.42 1.27 -8.38
N TYR A 466 35.63 0.42 -7.38
CA TYR A 466 36.80 -0.45 -7.32
C TYR A 466 36.80 -1.49 -8.45
N ILE A 467 35.67 -2.19 -8.68
CA ILE A 467 35.54 -3.16 -9.77
C ILE A 467 35.83 -2.49 -11.12
N CYS A 468 35.16 -1.37 -11.43
CA CYS A 468 35.36 -0.67 -12.69
C CYS A 468 36.82 -0.23 -12.90
N ARG A 469 37.51 0.21 -11.85
CA ARG A 469 38.92 0.60 -11.90
C ARG A 469 39.83 -0.58 -12.17
N GLU A 470 39.63 -1.71 -11.49
CA GLU A 470 40.49 -2.91 -11.66
C GLU A 470 40.28 -3.53 -13.06
N VAL A 471 39.03 -3.66 -13.50
CA VAL A 471 38.72 -4.15 -14.86
C VAL A 471 39.35 -3.23 -15.93
N SER A 472 39.33 -1.90 -15.75
CA SER A 472 39.95 -0.96 -16.69
C SER A 472 41.49 -1.09 -16.77
N LYS A 473 42.15 -1.61 -15.71
CA LYS A 473 43.59 -1.92 -15.70
C LYS A 473 43.91 -3.29 -16.28
N GLY A 474 42.90 -4.08 -16.66
CA GLY A 474 43.05 -5.45 -17.15
C GLY A 474 43.12 -6.50 -16.03
N ASN A 475 42.91 -6.11 -14.78
CA ASN A 475 42.75 -7.06 -13.67
C ASN A 475 41.30 -7.56 -13.67
N LEU A 476 41.09 -8.79 -14.15
CA LEU A 476 39.75 -9.37 -14.31
C LEU A 476 39.32 -10.26 -13.12
N ASP A 477 40.23 -10.55 -12.20
CA ASP A 477 39.93 -11.27 -10.95
C ASP A 477 39.86 -10.27 -9.80
N VAL A 478 38.67 -9.97 -9.35
CA VAL A 478 38.39 -8.86 -8.41
C VAL A 478 37.83 -9.39 -7.11
N THR A 479 38.39 -8.98 -5.98
CA THR A 479 37.86 -9.25 -4.64
C THR A 479 37.27 -7.99 -4.06
N ILE A 480 35.99 -8.05 -3.59
CA ILE A 480 35.29 -6.92 -3.03
C ILE A 480 34.76 -7.23 -1.61
N ASP A 481 34.49 -6.20 -0.85
CA ASP A 481 33.98 -6.36 0.51
C ASP A 481 32.46 -6.68 0.55
N THR A 482 32.08 -7.51 1.51
CA THR A 482 30.66 -7.73 1.83
C THR A 482 29.98 -6.45 2.37
N ILE A 483 28.66 -6.34 2.20
CA ILE A 483 27.91 -5.17 2.62
C ILE A 483 27.34 -5.36 4.03
N GLN A 484 27.61 -4.38 4.90
CA GLN A 484 27.06 -4.33 6.25
C GLN A 484 25.77 -3.51 6.29
N THR A 485 24.69 -4.12 6.77
CA THR A 485 23.37 -3.48 6.92
C THR A 485 22.77 -3.81 8.27
N SER A 486 22.09 -2.87 8.89
CA SER A 486 21.51 -3.04 10.22
C SER A 486 20.01 -3.30 10.20
N THR A 487 19.28 -2.76 9.21
CA THR A 487 17.82 -2.78 9.16
C THR A 487 17.28 -3.31 7.83
N TYR A 488 16.05 -3.80 7.83
CA TYR A 488 15.31 -4.17 6.63
C TYR A 488 14.78 -2.97 5.82
N TYR A 489 15.19 -1.73 6.16
CA TYR A 489 14.98 -0.55 5.30
C TYR A 489 15.98 -0.51 4.16
N SER A 490 17.20 -1.01 4.34
CA SER A 490 18.14 -1.25 3.24
C SER A 490 17.68 -2.48 2.42
N ALA A 491 17.74 -2.37 1.09
CA ALA A 491 17.48 -3.47 0.18
C ALA A 491 18.48 -4.62 0.37
N ALA A 492 19.73 -4.29 0.72
CA ALA A 492 20.81 -5.27 0.92
C ALA A 492 20.60 -6.17 2.15
N LYS A 493 19.70 -5.81 3.09
CA LYS A 493 19.47 -6.65 4.27
C LYS A 493 18.77 -7.96 3.91
N GLY A 494 19.51 -9.06 4.01
CA GLY A 494 18.97 -10.40 3.74
C GLY A 494 18.87 -10.75 2.24
N ILE A 495 19.53 -9.98 1.37
CA ILE A 495 19.87 -10.35 -0.01
C ILE A 495 21.39 -10.48 -0.08
N MET A 496 21.88 -11.54 -0.71
CA MET A 496 23.30 -11.73 -0.93
C MET A 496 23.79 -10.70 -1.93
N TYR A 497 24.75 -9.88 -1.53
CA TYR A 497 25.39 -8.91 -2.41
C TYR A 497 26.54 -9.56 -3.20
N VAL A 498 27.40 -10.30 -2.51
CA VAL A 498 28.53 -11.06 -3.05
C VAL A 498 28.74 -12.31 -2.19
N ASP A 499 29.00 -13.44 -2.83
CA ASP A 499 29.36 -14.70 -2.16
C ASP A 499 30.87 -14.73 -1.85
N THR A 500 31.21 -15.20 -0.64
CA THR A 500 32.61 -15.26 -0.17
C THR A 500 33.27 -16.63 -0.40
N SER A 501 32.49 -17.63 -0.80
CA SER A 501 32.95 -19.02 -0.93
C SER A 501 33.41 -19.37 -2.34
N SER A 502 32.80 -18.82 -3.39
CA SER A 502 33.07 -19.15 -4.77
C SER A 502 32.77 -18.01 -5.73
N ALA A 503 33.66 -17.77 -6.68
CA ALA A 503 33.42 -16.83 -7.78
C ALA A 503 32.30 -17.30 -8.75
N GLU A 504 32.05 -18.60 -8.82
CA GLU A 504 31.04 -19.21 -9.67
C GLU A 504 29.66 -19.26 -9.00
N ALA A 505 29.56 -18.92 -7.69
CA ALA A 505 28.31 -18.89 -6.97
C ALA A 505 27.48 -17.68 -7.39
N TRP A 506 26.13 -17.81 -7.26
CA TRP A 506 25.25 -16.66 -7.35
C TRP A 506 25.46 -15.73 -6.15
N PRO A 507 25.51 -14.39 -6.32
CA PRO A 507 25.31 -13.61 -7.56
C PRO A 507 26.64 -13.27 -8.28
N ASN A 508 27.78 -13.78 -7.84
CA ASN A 508 29.11 -13.41 -8.29
C ASN A 508 29.33 -13.56 -9.80
N GLN A 509 28.87 -14.69 -10.36
CA GLN A 509 29.02 -14.97 -11.79
C GLN A 509 28.30 -13.92 -12.66
N ASP A 510 27.06 -13.56 -12.28
CA ASP A 510 26.27 -12.56 -13.02
C ASP A 510 26.81 -11.14 -12.80
N MET A 511 27.29 -10.82 -11.60
CA MET A 511 27.97 -9.57 -11.30
C MET A 511 29.27 -9.43 -12.10
N ALA A 512 30.12 -10.47 -12.17
CA ALA A 512 31.34 -10.46 -12.97
C ALA A 512 31.03 -10.19 -14.44
N LYS A 513 30.07 -10.90 -14.99
CA LYS A 513 29.59 -10.70 -16.36
C LYS A 513 29.06 -9.28 -16.60
N TYR A 514 28.36 -8.69 -15.64
CA TYR A 514 27.82 -7.33 -15.73
C TYR A 514 28.90 -6.28 -15.85
N TYR A 515 30.00 -6.41 -15.07
CA TYR A 515 31.13 -5.48 -15.06
C TYR A 515 32.23 -5.82 -16.06
N GLY A 516 32.15 -6.97 -16.75
CA GLY A 516 33.20 -7.43 -17.68
C GLY A 516 34.45 -7.99 -16.99
N ALA A 517 34.33 -8.44 -15.73
CA ALA A 517 35.33 -9.18 -15.00
C ALA A 517 35.29 -10.67 -15.40
N ALA A 518 36.40 -11.41 -15.17
CA ALA A 518 36.40 -12.87 -15.25
C ALA A 518 35.77 -13.47 -13.99
N HIS A 519 36.23 -13.02 -12.83
CA HIS A 519 35.72 -13.47 -11.53
C HIS A 519 35.56 -12.30 -10.58
N ILE A 520 34.46 -12.35 -9.78
CA ILE A 520 34.28 -11.50 -8.61
C ILE A 520 34.01 -12.42 -7.40
N ILE A 521 34.69 -12.15 -6.29
CA ILE A 521 34.50 -12.89 -5.03
C ILE A 521 34.44 -11.93 -3.85
N GLY A 522 33.64 -12.29 -2.85
CA GLY A 522 33.54 -11.52 -1.63
C GLY A 522 34.68 -11.76 -0.64
N ASN A 523 35.04 -10.72 0.09
CA ASN A 523 35.89 -10.80 1.27
C ASN A 523 35.06 -10.47 2.50
N ASP A 524 35.10 -11.33 3.52
CA ASP A 524 34.42 -11.06 4.78
C ASP A 524 35.11 -9.90 5.51
N VAL A 525 34.47 -8.76 5.51
CA VAL A 525 34.88 -7.65 6.38
C VAL A 525 34.46 -8.01 7.81
N SER A 526 35.41 -8.41 8.63
CA SER A 526 35.19 -8.51 10.08
C SER A 526 34.64 -7.15 10.55
N PRO A 527 33.54 -7.11 11.33
CA PRO A 527 33.04 -5.84 11.87
C PRO A 527 34.19 -5.18 12.61
N SER A 528 34.59 -3.98 12.15
CA SER A 528 35.55 -3.14 12.90
C SER A 528 34.96 -2.92 14.31
N GLN A 529 35.67 -3.42 15.31
CA GLN A 529 35.36 -3.33 16.74
C GLN A 529 35.10 -1.89 17.18
#